data_7505f0d1cca739823e6aa1a73035a197
#
_entry.id   7505f0d1cca739823e6aa1a73035a197
#
_cell.length_a   1.000
_cell.length_b   1.000
_cell.length_c   1.000
_cell.angle_alpha   90.00
_cell.angle_beta   90.00
_cell.angle_gamma   90.00
#
_symmetry.space_group_name_H-M   'P 1'
#
loop_
_entity.id
_entity.type
_entity.pdbx_description
1 polymer ?
#
loop_
_entity_poly.entity_id
_entity_poly.type
_entity_poly.pdbx_seq_one_letter_code
_entity_poly.pdbx_strand_id
1 'polypeptide(L)'
;MQTELTAEIVVAESVADAAIADRQNGNGVSPTLMTTHPLLSRISGLPPGPDGETPLQPTLVPAELQALEDLFSRLPKTFTPEQHDLILRAYVVASAAHSSQLRKTGEPFILHPMAVTKILCELYLDPDTLAAGLLHDVVEDNPAYTLDYLSAHFSPEVANLVDGVTKLNRIKELSNMRHSVADEKAESLRKMFLAMVEDVRVVLIKLADRLHNMRTLQGQPDHKRRRIARETLEIFAPLANRLGIWQIKWELEDLSFRYLEPSVYR
;
A
#
# COMPACT_ATOMS: atom_id res chain seq x y z
N MET A 1 -26.05 -3.23 -5.86
CA MET A 1 -24.84 -3.77 -5.19
C MET A 1 -24.06 -4.76 -6.05
N GLN A 2 -24.62 -5.82 -6.62
CA GLN A 2 -23.88 -6.74 -7.51
C GLN A 2 -23.47 -6.15 -8.85
N THR A 3 -24.24 -5.23 -9.39
CA THR A 3 -23.97 -4.52 -10.66
C THR A 3 -22.87 -3.45 -10.54
N GLU A 4 -22.71 -2.83 -9.39
CA GLU A 4 -21.66 -1.83 -9.16
C GLU A 4 -20.28 -2.49 -8.96
N LEU A 5 -20.22 -3.63 -8.25
CA LEU A 5 -18.96 -4.36 -8.05
C LEU A 5 -18.42 -4.96 -9.36
N THR A 6 -19.30 -5.40 -10.26
CA THR A 6 -18.89 -5.87 -11.61
C THR A 6 -18.43 -4.72 -12.50
N ALA A 7 -19.00 -3.55 -12.37
CA ALA A 7 -18.58 -2.36 -13.11
C ALA A 7 -17.21 -1.85 -12.66
N GLU A 8 -16.92 -1.85 -11.36
CA GLU A 8 -15.60 -1.47 -10.83
C GLU A 8 -14.51 -2.46 -11.25
N ILE A 9 -14.80 -3.78 -11.29
CA ILE A 9 -13.84 -4.79 -11.74
C ILE A 9 -13.55 -4.65 -13.24
N VAL A 10 -14.56 -4.43 -14.06
CA VAL A 10 -14.41 -4.25 -15.53
C VAL A 10 -13.69 -2.93 -15.84
N VAL A 11 -13.93 -1.88 -15.07
CA VAL A 11 -13.20 -0.61 -15.22
C VAL A 11 -11.75 -0.77 -14.78
N ALA A 12 -11.45 -1.50 -13.70
CA ALA A 12 -10.10 -1.76 -13.26
C ALA A 12 -9.28 -2.59 -14.26
N GLU A 13 -9.88 -3.62 -14.87
CA GLU A 13 -9.22 -4.42 -15.92
C GLU A 13 -8.96 -3.59 -17.19
N SER A 14 -9.91 -2.77 -17.64
CA SER A 14 -9.75 -1.89 -18.79
C SER A 14 -8.67 -0.80 -18.57
N VAL A 15 -8.55 -0.28 -17.35
CA VAL A 15 -7.55 0.72 -16.97
C VAL A 15 -6.15 0.10 -16.84
N ALA A 16 -6.05 -1.14 -16.35
CA ALA A 16 -4.80 -1.87 -16.28
C ALA A 16 -4.24 -2.19 -17.67
N ASP A 17 -5.06 -2.65 -18.58
CA ASP A 17 -4.66 -2.95 -19.98
C ASP A 17 -4.20 -1.69 -20.72
N ALA A 18 -4.86 -0.56 -20.52
CA ALA A 18 -4.46 0.72 -21.11
C ALA A 18 -3.11 1.21 -20.54
N ALA A 19 -2.88 1.08 -19.24
CA ALA A 19 -1.63 1.49 -18.59
C ALA A 19 -0.43 0.64 -19.04
N ILE A 20 -0.63 -0.66 -19.30
CA ILE A 20 0.40 -1.57 -19.83
C ILE A 20 0.73 -1.21 -21.27
N ALA A 21 -0.28 -0.96 -22.10
CA ALA A 21 -0.11 -0.58 -23.51
C ALA A 21 0.66 0.76 -23.62
N ASP A 22 0.36 1.75 -22.79
CA ASP A 22 1.02 3.05 -22.78
C ASP A 22 2.50 2.96 -22.36
N ARG A 23 2.84 2.12 -21.36
CA ARG A 23 4.25 1.89 -20.97
C ARG A 23 5.05 1.15 -22.05
N GLN A 24 4.44 0.18 -22.72
CA GLN A 24 5.08 -0.59 -23.79
C GLN A 24 5.30 0.24 -25.07
N ASN A 25 4.43 1.22 -25.32
CA ASN A 25 4.50 2.09 -26.51
C ASN A 25 5.33 3.37 -26.30
N GLY A 26 5.94 3.55 -25.14
CA GLY A 26 6.72 4.76 -24.83
C GLY A 26 5.89 6.04 -24.71
N ASN A 27 4.57 5.93 -24.65
CA ASN A 27 3.63 7.03 -24.44
C ASN A 27 3.51 7.40 -22.96
N GLY A 28 4.62 7.54 -22.26
CA GLY A 28 4.65 8.21 -20.95
C GLY A 28 4.10 9.63 -21.12
N VAL A 29 3.21 10.04 -20.23
CA VAL A 29 2.68 11.40 -20.22
C VAL A 29 3.86 12.36 -20.20
N SER A 30 3.89 13.26 -21.17
CA SER A 30 5.00 14.20 -21.41
C SER A 30 5.42 14.90 -20.11
N PRO A 31 6.71 15.18 -19.89
CA PRO A 31 7.21 16.01 -18.78
C PRO A 31 6.45 17.32 -18.58
N THR A 32 5.83 17.84 -19.63
CA THR A 32 4.99 19.04 -19.64
C THR A 32 3.73 18.86 -18.76
N LEU A 33 3.18 17.67 -18.60
CA LEU A 33 2.02 17.44 -17.73
C LEU A 33 2.37 17.52 -16.24
N MET A 34 3.60 17.24 -15.87
CA MET A 34 4.07 17.38 -14.48
C MET A 34 4.05 18.83 -13.99
N THR A 35 4.36 19.78 -14.88
CA THR A 35 4.40 21.20 -14.53
C THR A 35 3.02 21.89 -14.66
N THR A 36 2.08 21.27 -15.37
CA THR A 36 0.75 21.86 -15.63
C THR A 36 -0.37 21.23 -14.78
N HIS A 37 -0.16 20.05 -14.19
CA HIS A 37 -1.20 19.42 -13.38
C HIS A 37 -1.32 20.10 -11.99
N PRO A 38 -2.54 20.52 -11.55
CA PRO A 38 -2.73 21.30 -10.32
C PRO A 38 -2.23 20.62 -9.04
N LEU A 39 -2.21 19.30 -8.99
CA LEU A 39 -1.65 18.55 -7.85
C LEU A 39 -0.12 18.59 -7.86
N LEU A 40 0.49 18.35 -9.02
CA LEU A 40 1.95 18.21 -9.13
C LEU A 40 2.66 19.58 -9.03
N SER A 41 1.99 20.67 -9.43
CA SER A 41 2.50 22.03 -9.26
C SER A 41 2.60 22.47 -7.77
N ARG A 42 2.04 21.69 -6.84
CA ARG A 42 2.10 21.96 -5.39
C ARG A 42 3.36 21.39 -4.73
N ILE A 43 4.16 20.61 -5.44
CA ILE A 43 5.41 20.04 -4.87
C ILE A 43 6.40 21.20 -4.66
N SER A 44 6.85 21.38 -3.42
CA SER A 44 7.82 22.43 -3.05
C SER A 44 9.23 22.14 -3.61
N GLY A 45 9.50 20.90 -3.99
CA GLY A 45 10.72 20.43 -4.64
C GLY A 45 10.66 18.91 -4.82
N LEU A 46 11.06 18.42 -6.00
CA LEU A 46 11.13 16.99 -6.25
C LEU A 46 12.22 16.36 -5.35
N PRO A 47 11.92 15.27 -4.62
CA PRO A 47 12.93 14.57 -3.84
C PRO A 47 14.04 14.07 -4.78
N PRO A 48 15.31 14.07 -4.33
CA PRO A 48 16.39 13.49 -5.10
C PRO A 48 16.23 11.97 -5.18
N GLY A 49 16.81 11.36 -6.18
CA GLY A 49 16.94 9.91 -6.28
C GLY A 49 17.84 9.34 -5.18
N PRO A 50 18.02 8.03 -5.13
CA PRO A 50 18.87 7.37 -4.14
C PRO A 50 20.36 7.72 -4.29
N ASP A 51 20.77 8.33 -5.41
CA ASP A 51 22.10 8.92 -5.63
C ASP A 51 22.31 10.25 -4.86
N GLY A 52 21.23 10.82 -4.33
CA GLY A 52 21.25 12.09 -3.58
C GLY A 52 21.37 13.35 -4.44
N GLU A 53 21.54 13.22 -5.77
CA GLU A 53 21.85 14.35 -6.67
C GLU A 53 20.74 14.60 -7.70
N THR A 54 20.21 13.55 -8.32
CA THR A 54 19.25 13.68 -9.42
C THR A 54 17.81 13.80 -8.92
N PRO A 55 17.07 14.89 -9.17
CA PRO A 55 15.67 14.99 -8.81
C PRO A 55 14.85 13.89 -9.50
N LEU A 56 14.00 13.20 -8.72
CA LEU A 56 13.12 12.18 -9.25
C LEU A 56 12.07 12.80 -10.18
N GLN A 57 11.91 12.20 -11.36
CA GLN A 57 10.88 12.58 -12.32
C GLN A 57 9.90 11.42 -12.48
N PRO A 58 8.77 11.42 -11.78
CA PRO A 58 7.78 10.38 -11.93
C PRO A 58 7.16 10.45 -13.32
N THR A 59 7.18 9.32 -14.02
CA THR A 59 6.43 9.15 -15.28
C THR A 59 5.04 8.67 -14.92
N LEU A 60 4.06 9.57 -14.95
CA LEU A 60 2.67 9.26 -14.64
C LEU A 60 1.99 8.65 -15.88
N VAL A 61 1.33 7.53 -15.69
CA VAL A 61 0.35 7.03 -16.65
C VAL A 61 -1.06 7.49 -16.23
N PRO A 62 -2.05 7.57 -17.15
CA PRO A 62 -3.40 8.08 -16.83
C PRO A 62 -4.06 7.41 -15.62
N ALA A 63 -3.89 6.10 -15.45
CA ALA A 63 -4.42 5.36 -14.31
C ALA A 63 -3.80 5.77 -12.97
N GLU A 64 -2.49 6.05 -12.95
CA GLU A 64 -1.79 6.52 -11.76
C GLU A 64 -2.24 7.94 -11.39
N LEU A 65 -2.44 8.79 -12.40
CA LEU A 65 -2.94 10.14 -12.19
C LEU A 65 -4.35 10.14 -11.57
N GLN A 66 -5.26 9.36 -12.13
CA GLN A 66 -6.61 9.23 -11.60
C GLN A 66 -6.62 8.66 -10.16
N ALA A 67 -5.76 7.66 -9.88
CA ALA A 67 -5.62 7.11 -8.54
C ALA A 67 -5.05 8.13 -7.55
N LEU A 68 -4.13 9.00 -8.00
CA LEU A 68 -3.55 10.07 -7.22
C LEU A 68 -4.60 11.16 -6.90
N GLU A 69 -5.39 11.57 -7.88
CA GLU A 69 -6.50 12.51 -7.69
C GLU A 69 -7.51 11.98 -6.68
N ASP A 70 -7.91 10.70 -6.80
CA ASP A 70 -8.83 10.06 -5.86
C ASP A 70 -8.21 10.00 -4.45
N LEU A 71 -6.94 9.65 -4.31
CA LEU A 71 -6.24 9.67 -3.02
C LEU A 71 -6.29 11.08 -2.40
N PHE A 72 -5.92 12.11 -3.16
CA PHE A 72 -5.88 13.48 -2.67
C PHE A 72 -7.28 14.04 -2.33
N SER A 73 -8.32 13.59 -3.03
CA SER A 73 -9.71 13.94 -2.71
C SER A 73 -10.17 13.42 -1.34
N ARG A 74 -9.55 12.35 -0.84
CA ARG A 74 -9.86 11.70 0.44
C ARG A 74 -9.04 12.21 1.61
N LEU A 75 -7.99 13.00 1.35
CA LEU A 75 -7.18 13.60 2.42
C LEU A 75 -8.05 14.52 3.30
N PRO A 76 -7.82 14.56 4.62
CA PRO A 76 -8.49 15.48 5.50
C PRO A 76 -8.33 16.92 5.05
N LYS A 77 -9.46 17.67 4.97
CA LYS A 77 -9.45 19.09 4.58
C LYS A 77 -8.70 20.00 5.56
N THR A 78 -8.37 19.46 6.73
CA THR A 78 -7.60 20.14 7.78
C THR A 78 -6.09 20.06 7.55
N PHE A 79 -5.63 19.28 6.58
CA PHE A 79 -4.21 19.16 6.28
C PHE A 79 -3.68 20.47 5.69
N THR A 80 -2.50 20.86 6.16
CA THR A 80 -1.80 22.05 5.64
C THR A 80 -1.20 21.79 4.26
N PRO A 81 -0.80 22.82 3.51
CA PRO A 81 -0.09 22.64 2.24
C PRO A 81 1.19 21.80 2.38
N GLU A 82 1.92 21.95 3.48
CA GLU A 82 3.16 21.20 3.78
C GLU A 82 2.87 19.71 4.01
N GLN A 83 1.75 19.39 4.65
CA GLN A 83 1.31 18.01 4.85
C GLN A 83 0.87 17.35 3.52
N HIS A 84 0.22 18.10 2.64
CA HIS A 84 -0.07 17.64 1.29
C HIS A 84 1.21 17.41 0.47
N ASP A 85 2.19 18.32 0.58
CA ASP A 85 3.50 18.19 -0.07
C ASP A 85 4.25 16.94 0.41
N LEU A 86 4.24 16.64 1.73
CA LEU A 86 4.83 15.45 2.29
C LEU A 86 4.28 14.16 1.63
N ILE A 87 2.96 14.05 1.52
CA ILE A 87 2.28 12.89 0.91
C ILE A 87 2.60 12.81 -0.58
N LEU A 88 2.64 13.95 -1.27
CA LEU A 88 2.94 14.00 -2.69
C LEU A 88 4.39 13.59 -2.99
N ARG A 89 5.36 14.05 -2.17
CA ARG A 89 6.76 13.62 -2.26
C ARG A 89 6.92 12.13 -1.96
N ALA A 90 6.18 11.59 -0.98
CA ALA A 90 6.15 10.15 -0.69
C ALA A 90 5.65 9.34 -1.89
N TYR A 91 4.59 9.82 -2.57
CA TYR A 91 4.13 9.21 -3.82
C TYR A 91 5.23 9.23 -4.90
N VAL A 92 5.94 10.33 -5.10
CA VAL A 92 7.00 10.44 -6.11
C VAL A 92 8.10 9.41 -5.87
N VAL A 93 8.57 9.27 -4.62
CA VAL A 93 9.58 8.27 -4.24
C VAL A 93 9.05 6.85 -4.44
N ALA A 94 7.84 6.55 -4.01
CA ALA A 94 7.26 5.23 -4.18
C ALA A 94 7.06 4.87 -5.67
N SER A 95 6.59 5.83 -6.49
CA SER A 95 6.44 5.64 -7.94
C SER A 95 7.78 5.36 -8.62
N ALA A 96 8.83 6.09 -8.26
CA ALA A 96 10.17 5.88 -8.79
C ALA A 96 10.76 4.54 -8.36
N ALA A 97 10.62 4.17 -7.08
CA ALA A 97 11.13 2.93 -6.52
C ALA A 97 10.52 1.68 -7.18
N HIS A 98 9.24 1.76 -7.56
CA HIS A 98 8.48 0.66 -8.18
C HIS A 98 8.23 0.84 -9.68
N SER A 99 8.94 1.72 -10.35
CA SER A 99 8.67 2.13 -11.75
C SER A 99 8.67 0.98 -12.77
N SER A 100 9.45 -0.09 -12.53
CA SER A 100 9.52 -1.29 -13.39
C SER A 100 8.70 -2.47 -12.87
N GLN A 101 8.00 -2.34 -11.74
CA GLN A 101 7.32 -3.43 -11.08
C GLN A 101 5.84 -3.48 -11.48
N LEU A 102 5.35 -4.71 -11.74
CA LEU A 102 3.94 -5.00 -11.96
C LEU A 102 3.44 -5.98 -10.90
N ARG A 103 2.20 -5.84 -10.50
CA ARG A 103 1.51 -6.84 -9.68
C ARG A 103 1.20 -8.09 -10.50
N LYS A 104 0.83 -9.19 -9.82
CA LYS A 104 0.40 -10.43 -10.50
C LYS A 104 -0.87 -10.26 -11.32
N THR A 105 -1.64 -9.24 -11.06
CA THR A 105 -2.81 -8.80 -11.83
C THR A 105 -2.44 -8.05 -13.11
N GLY A 106 -1.14 -7.71 -13.30
CA GLY A 106 -0.61 -6.98 -14.46
C GLY A 106 -0.61 -5.45 -14.28
N GLU A 107 -1.21 -4.91 -13.25
CA GLU A 107 -1.27 -3.47 -12.97
C GLU A 107 0.06 -2.92 -12.43
N PRO A 108 0.37 -1.62 -12.59
CA PRO A 108 1.53 -0.98 -11.98
C PRO A 108 1.54 -1.15 -10.46
N PHE A 109 2.71 -1.50 -9.90
CA PHE A 109 2.83 -1.80 -8.47
C PHE A 109 2.42 -0.61 -7.58
N ILE A 110 2.71 0.63 -8.01
CA ILE A 110 2.40 1.86 -7.27
C ILE A 110 0.92 2.01 -6.90
N LEU A 111 0.00 1.41 -7.66
CA LEU A 111 -1.42 1.43 -7.33
C LEU A 111 -1.73 0.72 -6.01
N HIS A 112 -0.87 -0.23 -5.58
CA HIS A 112 -1.01 -0.90 -4.29
C HIS A 112 -0.77 0.04 -3.09
N PRO A 113 0.41 0.68 -2.92
CA PRO A 113 0.61 1.59 -1.80
C PRO A 113 -0.35 2.78 -1.82
N MET A 114 -0.80 3.24 -2.99
CA MET A 114 -1.85 4.25 -3.08
C MET A 114 -3.18 3.74 -2.51
N ALA A 115 -3.59 2.52 -2.83
CA ALA A 115 -4.80 1.90 -2.29
C ALA A 115 -4.70 1.64 -0.78
N VAL A 116 -3.52 1.22 -0.29
CA VAL A 116 -3.24 1.10 1.15
C VAL A 116 -3.41 2.45 1.84
N THR A 117 -2.84 3.51 1.28
CA THR A 117 -2.95 4.86 1.85
C THR A 117 -4.39 5.38 1.83
N LYS A 118 -5.19 5.06 0.81
CA LYS A 118 -6.64 5.39 0.81
C LYS A 118 -7.37 4.74 1.99
N ILE A 119 -7.08 3.48 2.31
CA ILE A 119 -7.64 2.80 3.49
C ILE A 119 -7.23 3.53 4.78
N LEU A 120 -5.97 3.98 4.87
CA LEU A 120 -5.48 4.74 6.02
C LEU A 120 -6.16 6.13 6.14
N CYS A 121 -6.49 6.77 5.01
CA CYS A 121 -7.28 8.03 5.02
C CYS A 121 -8.66 7.83 5.65
N GLU A 122 -9.31 6.70 5.43
CA GLU A 122 -10.61 6.37 6.02
C GLU A 122 -10.53 6.20 7.56
N LEU A 123 -9.34 5.98 8.10
CA LEU A 123 -9.07 5.92 9.54
C LEU A 123 -8.65 7.28 10.12
N TYR A 124 -8.63 8.35 9.33
CA TYR A 124 -8.28 9.71 9.75
C TYR A 124 -6.88 9.81 10.41
N LEU A 125 -5.89 9.10 9.87
CA LEU A 125 -4.54 9.05 10.42
C LEU A 125 -3.74 10.31 10.04
N ASP A 126 -2.63 10.51 10.76
CA ASP A 126 -1.72 11.65 10.57
C ASP A 126 -0.93 11.57 9.25
N PRO A 127 -0.36 12.71 8.77
CA PRO A 127 0.34 12.77 7.49
C PRO A 127 1.56 11.86 7.41
N ASP A 128 2.32 11.67 8.51
CA ASP A 128 3.50 10.79 8.53
C ASP A 128 3.08 9.33 8.34
N THR A 129 1.96 8.91 8.94
CA THR A 129 1.38 7.58 8.74
C THR A 129 0.94 7.37 7.29
N LEU A 130 0.32 8.37 6.66
CA LEU A 130 -0.09 8.28 5.25
C LEU A 130 1.13 8.24 4.32
N ALA A 131 2.16 9.04 4.58
CA ALA A 131 3.43 8.99 3.85
C ALA A 131 4.12 7.62 4.02
N ALA A 132 4.15 7.08 5.24
CA ALA A 132 4.68 5.74 5.51
C ALA A 132 3.85 4.66 4.80
N GLY A 133 2.55 4.83 4.66
CA GLY A 133 1.67 3.94 3.87
C GLY A 133 2.04 3.90 2.39
N LEU A 134 2.44 5.02 1.79
CA LEU A 134 2.96 5.07 0.42
C LEU A 134 4.35 4.42 0.30
N LEU A 135 5.18 4.53 1.32
CA LEU A 135 6.59 4.12 1.32
C LEU A 135 6.84 2.73 1.91
N HIS A 136 5.82 2.03 2.41
CA HIS A 136 5.96 0.86 3.28
C HIS A 136 6.75 -0.32 2.66
N ASP A 137 6.70 -0.49 1.34
CA ASP A 137 7.42 -1.54 0.62
C ASP A 137 8.72 -1.04 -0.04
N VAL A 138 8.98 0.30 -0.07
CA VAL A 138 10.09 0.89 -0.82
C VAL A 138 11.45 0.35 -0.38
N VAL A 139 11.72 0.30 0.93
CA VAL A 139 13.00 -0.16 1.49
C VAL A 139 13.18 -1.68 1.32
N GLU A 140 12.08 -2.44 1.32
CA GLU A 140 12.10 -3.90 1.17
C GLU A 140 12.34 -4.28 -0.30
N ASP A 141 11.65 -3.62 -1.22
CA ASP A 141 11.64 -3.96 -2.64
C ASP A 141 12.79 -3.32 -3.43
N ASN A 142 13.32 -2.18 -2.97
CA ASN A 142 14.39 -1.47 -3.65
C ASN A 142 15.51 -1.05 -2.69
N PRO A 143 16.60 -1.83 -2.58
CA PRO A 143 17.71 -1.56 -1.65
C PRO A 143 18.46 -0.23 -1.87
N ALA A 144 18.23 0.45 -2.99
CA ALA A 144 18.79 1.77 -3.22
C ALA A 144 18.17 2.83 -2.30
N TYR A 145 16.94 2.64 -1.87
CA TYR A 145 16.28 3.50 -0.89
C TYR A 145 16.46 2.94 0.52
N THR A 146 17.18 3.67 1.36
CA THR A 146 17.49 3.25 2.74
C THR A 146 16.60 3.96 3.77
N LEU A 147 16.60 3.49 5.00
CA LEU A 147 15.94 4.19 6.12
C LEU A 147 16.57 5.57 6.38
N ASP A 148 17.89 5.69 6.19
CA ASP A 148 18.58 6.99 6.30
C ASP A 148 18.10 7.96 5.22
N TYR A 149 17.88 7.49 3.99
CA TYR A 149 17.27 8.29 2.93
C TYR A 149 15.88 8.77 3.33
N LEU A 150 15.01 7.88 3.84
CA LEU A 150 13.67 8.26 4.28
C LEU A 150 13.70 9.26 5.44
N SER A 151 14.60 9.06 6.40
CA SER A 151 14.77 9.98 7.53
C SER A 151 15.22 11.37 7.11
N ALA A 152 16.15 11.45 6.14
CA ALA A 152 16.69 12.71 5.65
C ALA A 152 15.70 13.52 4.79
N HIS A 153 14.87 12.82 3.99
CA HIS A 153 14.00 13.48 3.00
C HIS A 153 12.53 13.60 3.43
N PHE A 154 12.12 12.89 4.48
CA PHE A 154 10.76 12.96 5.04
C PHE A 154 10.83 13.33 6.52
N SER A 155 10.94 12.34 7.39
CA SER A 155 11.13 12.53 8.81
C SER A 155 11.67 11.24 9.45
N PRO A 156 12.33 11.32 10.65
CA PRO A 156 12.66 10.14 11.42
C PRO A 156 11.41 9.29 11.76
N GLU A 157 10.26 9.93 11.92
CA GLU A 157 8.98 9.31 12.21
C GLU A 157 8.53 8.40 11.03
N VAL A 158 8.52 8.91 9.82
CA VAL A 158 8.21 8.14 8.59
C VAL A 158 9.19 6.96 8.45
N ALA A 159 10.49 7.19 8.63
CA ALA A 159 11.49 6.13 8.55
C ALA A 159 11.27 5.03 9.59
N ASN A 160 10.93 5.38 10.83
CA ASN A 160 10.64 4.43 11.90
C ASN A 160 9.37 3.61 11.63
N LEU A 161 8.32 4.22 11.07
CA LEU A 161 7.10 3.51 10.70
C LEU A 161 7.38 2.49 9.58
N VAL A 162 8.12 2.88 8.55
CA VAL A 162 8.51 1.99 7.45
C VAL A 162 9.40 0.85 7.96
N ASP A 163 10.38 1.13 8.82
CA ASP A 163 11.23 0.11 9.45
C ASP A 163 10.41 -0.90 10.26
N GLY A 164 9.43 -0.41 11.04
CA GLY A 164 8.51 -1.25 11.79
C GLY A 164 7.72 -2.21 10.91
N VAL A 165 7.17 -1.72 9.79
CA VAL A 165 6.44 -2.55 8.82
C VAL A 165 7.35 -3.57 8.16
N THR A 166 8.56 -3.16 7.73
CA THR A 166 9.57 -4.04 7.11
C THR A 166 9.99 -5.15 8.08
N LYS A 167 10.24 -4.82 9.34
CA LYS A 167 10.55 -5.82 10.40
C LYS A 167 9.43 -6.84 10.56
N LEU A 168 8.17 -6.41 10.59
CA LEU A 168 7.03 -7.33 10.66
C LEU A 168 6.99 -8.31 9.47
N ASN A 169 7.32 -7.84 8.26
CA ASN A 169 7.37 -8.67 7.06
C ASN A 169 8.48 -9.72 7.13
N ARG A 170 9.73 -9.31 7.38
CA ARG A 170 10.92 -10.20 7.44
C ARG A 170 10.80 -11.30 8.46
N ILE A 171 10.23 -10.99 9.62
CA ILE A 171 10.08 -11.98 10.69
C ILE A 171 9.08 -13.07 10.30
N LYS A 172 8.06 -12.72 9.49
CA LYS A 172 7.10 -13.67 8.95
C LYS A 172 7.77 -14.66 7.98
N GLU A 173 8.66 -14.20 7.12
CA GLU A 173 9.40 -15.07 6.20
C GLU A 173 10.29 -16.07 6.91
N LEU A 174 10.97 -15.65 7.97
CA LEU A 174 11.84 -16.51 8.77
C LEU A 174 11.06 -17.57 9.57
N SER A 175 9.84 -17.26 10.03
CA SER A 175 9.00 -18.19 10.78
C SER A 175 8.39 -19.28 9.88
N ASN A 176 8.07 -18.97 8.63
CA ASN A 176 7.58 -19.93 7.64
C ASN A 176 8.58 -21.06 7.31
N MET A 177 9.86 -20.92 7.69
CA MET A 177 10.90 -21.90 7.41
C MET A 177 11.12 -22.95 8.52
N ARG A 178 10.56 -22.80 9.71
CA ARG A 178 11.05 -23.55 10.89
C ARG A 178 10.04 -24.16 11.86
N HIS A 179 8.72 -23.90 11.78
CA HIS A 179 7.79 -24.26 12.86
C HIS A 179 6.48 -24.91 12.39
N SER A 180 5.75 -25.52 13.33
CA SER A 180 4.39 -25.99 13.10
C SER A 180 3.43 -24.80 12.90
N VAL A 181 2.28 -25.03 12.26
CA VAL A 181 1.26 -23.99 11.97
C VAL A 181 0.79 -23.27 13.24
N ALA A 182 0.74 -23.97 14.38
CA ALA A 182 0.35 -23.39 15.67
C ALA A 182 1.41 -22.43 16.22
N ASP A 183 2.70 -22.77 16.07
CA ASP A 183 3.82 -21.95 16.52
C ASP A 183 3.96 -20.69 15.66
N GLU A 184 3.71 -20.80 14.34
CA GLU A 184 3.71 -19.64 13.41
C GLU A 184 2.66 -18.59 13.79
N LYS A 185 1.46 -19.05 14.15
CA LYS A 185 0.37 -18.18 14.57
C LYS A 185 0.70 -17.44 15.86
N ALA A 186 1.18 -18.14 16.88
CA ALA A 186 1.56 -17.56 18.18
C ALA A 186 2.68 -16.54 18.02
N GLU A 187 3.69 -16.84 17.20
CA GLU A 187 4.81 -15.96 16.94
C GLU A 187 4.40 -14.73 16.13
N SER A 188 3.53 -14.86 15.14
CA SER A 188 2.99 -13.73 14.38
C SER A 188 2.19 -12.78 15.27
N LEU A 189 1.33 -13.31 16.13
CA LEU A 189 0.58 -12.50 17.10
C LEU A 189 1.51 -11.80 18.10
N ARG A 190 2.50 -12.51 18.64
CA ARG A 190 3.48 -11.93 19.56
C ARG A 190 4.19 -10.72 18.95
N LYS A 191 4.62 -10.83 17.70
CA LYS A 191 5.34 -9.76 16.98
C LYS A 191 4.46 -8.56 16.70
N MET A 192 3.20 -8.79 16.30
CA MET A 192 2.24 -7.72 16.14
C MET A 192 1.97 -7.00 17.47
N PHE A 193 1.89 -7.74 18.59
CA PHE A 193 1.76 -7.10 19.90
C PHE A 193 3.00 -6.31 20.30
N LEU A 194 4.21 -6.79 20.02
CA LEU A 194 5.44 -6.03 20.26
C LEU A 194 5.47 -4.75 19.42
N ALA A 195 5.14 -4.82 18.14
CA ALA A 195 5.04 -3.65 17.28
C ALA A 195 3.98 -2.65 17.78
N MET A 196 2.84 -3.12 18.30
CA MET A 196 1.82 -2.26 18.90
C MET A 196 2.30 -1.51 20.14
N VAL A 197 3.22 -2.09 20.89
CA VAL A 197 3.82 -1.45 22.07
C VAL A 197 4.79 -0.34 21.65
N GLU A 198 5.49 -0.52 20.53
CA GLU A 198 6.40 0.48 19.98
C GLU A 198 5.61 1.61 19.30
N ASP A 199 4.80 1.27 18.29
CA ASP A 199 3.91 2.22 17.62
C ASP A 199 2.73 1.47 16.95
N VAL A 200 1.53 1.77 17.41
CA VAL A 200 0.30 1.14 16.88
C VAL A 200 0.08 1.41 15.39
N ARG A 201 0.60 2.53 14.86
CA ARG A 201 0.45 2.92 13.45
C ARG A 201 1.11 1.91 12.50
N VAL A 202 2.20 1.26 12.92
CA VAL A 202 2.83 0.16 12.17
C VAL A 202 1.83 -0.97 11.90
N VAL A 203 1.04 -1.32 12.92
CA VAL A 203 0.01 -2.36 12.79
C VAL A 203 -1.17 -1.89 11.94
N LEU A 204 -1.54 -0.60 12.02
CA LEU A 204 -2.59 -0.01 11.16
C LEU A 204 -2.19 -0.05 9.69
N ILE A 205 -0.97 0.32 9.35
CA ILE A 205 -0.43 0.21 7.99
C ILE A 205 -0.48 -1.25 7.53
N LYS A 206 -0.07 -2.19 8.39
CA LYS A 206 -0.08 -3.63 8.03
C LYS A 206 -1.49 -4.20 7.88
N LEU A 207 -2.47 -3.71 8.63
CA LEU A 207 -3.88 -4.08 8.45
C LEU A 207 -4.45 -3.55 7.13
N ALA A 208 -4.11 -2.31 6.76
CA ALA A 208 -4.52 -1.71 5.49
C ALA A 208 -3.88 -2.44 4.29
N ASP A 209 -2.58 -2.79 4.37
CA ASP A 209 -1.89 -3.62 3.39
C ASP A 209 -2.57 -4.98 3.24
N ARG A 210 -2.86 -5.67 4.37
CA ARG A 210 -3.55 -6.95 4.34
C ARG A 210 -4.93 -6.85 3.70
N LEU A 211 -5.69 -5.82 4.02
CA LEU A 211 -7.01 -5.60 3.46
C LEU A 211 -6.95 -5.41 1.93
N HIS A 212 -6.04 -4.57 1.44
CA HIS A 212 -5.86 -4.40 0.00
C HIS A 212 -5.41 -5.70 -0.69
N ASN A 213 -4.49 -6.44 -0.07
CA ASN A 213 -4.06 -7.75 -0.58
C ASN A 213 -5.21 -8.77 -0.63
N MET A 214 -6.16 -8.72 0.30
CA MET A 214 -7.37 -9.56 0.28
C MET A 214 -8.34 -9.14 -0.83
N ARG A 215 -8.50 -7.84 -1.10
CA ARG A 215 -9.31 -7.30 -2.21
C ARG A 215 -8.81 -7.75 -3.59
N THR A 216 -7.49 -7.92 -3.74
CA THR A 216 -6.82 -8.30 -5.00
C THR A 216 -6.34 -9.76 -5.03
N LEU A 217 -6.84 -10.61 -4.14
CA LEU A 217 -6.34 -11.97 -3.94
C LEU A 217 -6.67 -12.93 -5.09
N GLN A 218 -7.62 -12.59 -5.96
CA GLN A 218 -8.04 -13.43 -7.11
C GLN A 218 -6.89 -13.75 -8.07
N GLY A 219 -5.88 -12.91 -8.19
CA GLY A 219 -4.69 -13.16 -9.01
C GLY A 219 -3.75 -14.25 -8.49
N GLN A 220 -4.02 -14.82 -7.31
CA GLN A 220 -3.19 -15.88 -6.74
C GLN A 220 -3.76 -17.27 -7.00
N PRO A 221 -2.90 -18.32 -7.08
CA PRO A 221 -3.33 -19.73 -7.13
C PRO A 221 -4.21 -20.11 -5.92
N ASP A 222 -5.17 -21.04 -6.11
CA ASP A 222 -6.18 -21.39 -5.11
C ASP A 222 -5.59 -21.78 -3.74
N HIS A 223 -4.53 -22.62 -3.72
CA HIS A 223 -3.88 -23.03 -2.48
C HIS A 223 -3.29 -21.84 -1.70
N LYS A 224 -2.76 -20.82 -2.42
CA LYS A 224 -2.26 -19.58 -1.79
C LYS A 224 -3.40 -18.72 -1.29
N ARG A 225 -4.48 -18.57 -2.07
CA ARG A 225 -5.68 -17.83 -1.65
C ARG A 225 -6.22 -18.37 -0.34
N ARG A 226 -6.43 -19.69 -0.26
CA ARG A 226 -6.94 -20.34 0.96
C ARG A 226 -6.00 -20.18 2.16
N ARG A 227 -4.70 -20.29 1.95
CA ARG A 227 -3.71 -20.07 3.03
C ARG A 227 -3.76 -18.63 3.55
N ILE A 228 -3.73 -17.65 2.64
CA ILE A 228 -3.75 -16.21 2.99
C ILE A 228 -5.08 -15.87 3.68
N ALA A 229 -6.21 -16.36 3.17
CA ALA A 229 -7.53 -16.14 3.76
C ALA A 229 -7.63 -16.72 5.19
N ARG A 230 -7.10 -17.93 5.41
CA ARG A 230 -7.07 -18.54 6.74
C ARG A 230 -6.23 -17.73 7.72
N GLU A 231 -5.01 -17.35 7.33
CA GLU A 231 -4.15 -16.49 8.14
C GLU A 231 -4.82 -15.16 8.46
N THR A 232 -5.53 -14.56 7.49
CA THR A 232 -6.25 -13.31 7.68
C THR A 232 -7.36 -13.45 8.71
N LEU A 233 -8.15 -14.51 8.61
CA LEU A 233 -9.24 -14.79 9.55
C LEU A 233 -8.74 -15.09 10.97
N GLU A 234 -7.59 -15.78 11.07
CA GLU A 234 -7.06 -16.24 12.36
C GLU A 234 -6.20 -15.21 13.10
N ILE A 235 -5.60 -14.26 12.38
CA ILE A 235 -4.64 -13.30 12.94
C ILE A 235 -5.13 -11.86 12.76
N PHE A 236 -5.36 -11.43 11.52
CA PHE A 236 -5.59 -10.02 11.21
C PHE A 236 -6.99 -9.53 11.60
N ALA A 237 -8.03 -10.33 11.37
CA ALA A 237 -9.39 -9.94 11.74
C ALA A 237 -9.57 -9.82 13.28
N PRO A 238 -9.08 -10.75 14.12
CA PRO A 238 -9.05 -10.57 15.56
C PRO A 238 -8.23 -9.38 16.04
N LEU A 239 -7.13 -9.04 15.35
CA LEU A 239 -6.31 -7.89 15.66
C LEU A 239 -7.06 -6.59 15.38
N ALA A 240 -7.68 -6.46 14.20
CA ALA A 240 -8.54 -5.32 13.86
C ALA A 240 -9.69 -5.15 14.86
N ASN A 241 -10.27 -6.26 15.31
CA ASN A 241 -11.31 -6.27 16.36
C ASN A 241 -10.80 -5.67 17.68
N ARG A 242 -9.60 -6.06 18.14
CA ARG A 242 -8.99 -5.56 19.37
C ARG A 242 -8.65 -4.08 19.32
N LEU A 243 -8.29 -3.58 18.13
CA LEU A 243 -8.04 -2.16 17.87
C LEU A 243 -9.33 -1.35 17.69
N GLY A 244 -10.50 -1.99 17.68
CA GLY A 244 -11.80 -1.33 17.49
C GLY A 244 -12.08 -0.89 16.06
N ILE A 245 -11.31 -1.38 15.07
CA ILE A 245 -11.44 -0.99 13.65
C ILE A 245 -12.43 -1.94 12.98
N TRP A 246 -13.72 -1.69 13.22
CA TRP A 246 -14.81 -2.57 12.79
C TRP A 246 -14.91 -2.72 11.28
N GLN A 247 -14.69 -1.63 10.52
CA GLN A 247 -14.75 -1.64 9.06
C GLN A 247 -13.74 -2.63 8.48
N ILE A 248 -12.47 -2.53 8.89
CA ILE A 248 -11.41 -3.44 8.43
C ILE A 248 -11.69 -4.88 8.89
N LYS A 249 -12.10 -5.08 10.14
CA LYS A 249 -12.45 -6.41 10.66
C LYS A 249 -13.51 -7.09 9.81
N TRP A 250 -14.63 -6.42 9.57
CA TRP A 250 -15.75 -6.97 8.82
C TRP A 250 -15.33 -7.39 7.41
N GLU A 251 -14.62 -6.52 6.71
CA GLU A 251 -14.22 -6.80 5.34
C GLU A 251 -13.16 -7.92 5.27
N LEU A 252 -12.22 -7.98 6.21
CA LEU A 252 -11.27 -9.07 6.31
C LEU A 252 -11.97 -10.43 6.55
N GLU A 253 -12.98 -10.47 7.42
CA GLU A 253 -13.77 -11.68 7.69
C GLU A 253 -14.58 -12.09 6.45
N ASP A 254 -15.27 -11.16 5.80
CA ASP A 254 -16.09 -11.42 4.62
C ASP A 254 -15.23 -11.94 3.44
N LEU A 255 -14.15 -11.24 3.10
CA LEU A 255 -13.22 -11.67 2.06
C LEU A 255 -12.57 -13.02 2.38
N SER A 256 -12.24 -13.29 3.64
CA SER A 256 -11.68 -14.58 4.05
C SER A 256 -12.70 -15.70 3.87
N PHE A 257 -13.94 -15.49 4.28
CA PHE A 257 -15.03 -16.45 4.12
C PHE A 257 -15.29 -16.76 2.64
N ARG A 258 -15.28 -15.76 1.78
CA ARG A 258 -15.43 -15.92 0.33
C ARG A 258 -14.41 -16.90 -0.28
N TYR A 259 -13.14 -16.87 0.19
CA TYR A 259 -12.10 -17.76 -0.32
C TYR A 259 -12.02 -19.11 0.38
N LEU A 260 -12.48 -19.21 1.64
CA LEU A 260 -12.45 -20.46 2.39
C LEU A 260 -13.66 -21.34 2.10
N GLU A 261 -14.85 -20.72 1.98
CA GLU A 261 -16.14 -21.40 1.82
C GLU A 261 -16.92 -20.89 0.59
N PRO A 262 -16.34 -20.96 -0.63
CA PRO A 262 -16.92 -20.37 -1.84
C PRO A 262 -18.27 -20.99 -2.23
N SER A 263 -18.54 -22.23 -1.79
CA SER A 263 -19.81 -22.91 -2.04
C SER A 263 -20.98 -22.39 -1.16
N VAL A 264 -20.64 -21.79 -0.04
CA VAL A 264 -21.60 -21.25 0.95
C VAL A 264 -21.76 -19.74 0.78
N TYR A 265 -20.69 -19.07 0.34
CA TYR A 265 -20.68 -17.64 0.06
C TYR A 265 -21.52 -17.34 -1.20
N ARG A 266 -22.66 -16.66 -1.03
CA ARG A 266 -23.61 -16.31 -2.12
C ARG A 266 -24.01 -14.83 -2.05
#